data_65ba100590f30061ef2f65d6cd5ebaed
#
_entry.id   65ba100590f30061ef2f65d6cd5ebaed
#
_cell.length_a   1.000
_cell.length_b   1.000
_cell.length_c   1.000
_cell.angle_alpha   90.00
_cell.angle_beta   90.00
_cell.angle_gamma   90.00
#
_symmetry.space_group_name_H-M   'P 1'
#
loop_
_entity.id
_entity.type
_entity.pdbx_description
1 polymer ?
#
loop_
_entity_poly.entity_id
_entity_poly.type
_entity_poly.pdbx_seq_one_letter_code
_entity_poly.pdbx_strand_id
1 'polypeptide(L)'
;MLKQASTLLLTTRRIPQLYYGTEIMMNGIKSKSDGYVRKDFPGGWADDKETALTAEGRSKIQNDCYNFYKTILNWRKGNNVIAKGSMTQFMVQNGVYAYARQYEGKIVFVMLNGTDSETTVPLKFYKEILKDKKQGKDILSGKTILFEKELKMEARESLIIEL
;
A
#
# COMPACT_ATOMS: atom_id res chain seq x y z
N MET A 1 -2.92 9.33 -2.84
CA MET A 1 -1.45 9.45 -2.74
C MET A 1 -0.87 8.82 -1.46
N LEU A 2 -1.35 9.10 -0.24
CA LEU A 2 -0.81 8.50 1.00
C LEU A 2 -0.77 6.96 0.94
N LYS A 3 -1.86 6.30 0.56
CA LYS A 3 -1.91 4.83 0.45
C LYS A 3 -0.87 4.27 -0.54
N GLN A 4 -0.62 4.94 -1.67
CA GLN A 4 0.43 4.52 -2.62
C GLN A 4 1.84 4.63 -2.03
N ALA A 5 2.15 5.77 -1.39
CA ALA A 5 3.44 5.96 -0.73
C ALA A 5 3.65 4.91 0.36
N SER A 6 2.59 4.60 1.12
CA SER A 6 2.62 3.56 2.15
C SER A 6 2.73 2.15 1.58
N THR A 7 2.07 1.87 0.45
CA THR A 7 2.26 0.59 -0.27
C THR A 7 3.72 0.42 -0.66
N LEU A 8 4.33 1.44 -1.29
CA LEU A 8 5.73 1.42 -1.65
C LEU A 8 6.63 1.20 -0.42
N LEU A 9 6.45 2.01 0.64
CA LEU A 9 7.22 1.92 1.88
C LEU A 9 7.15 0.53 2.51
N LEU A 10 5.94 -0.06 2.57
CA LEU A 10 5.68 -1.30 3.29
C LEU A 10 5.99 -2.57 2.48
N THR A 11 6.23 -2.48 1.17
CA THR A 11 6.47 -3.65 0.31
C THR A 11 7.85 -3.68 -0.34
N THR A 12 8.59 -2.55 -0.34
CA THR A 12 9.99 -2.52 -0.79
C THR A 12 10.93 -3.17 0.24
N ARG A 13 12.21 -3.26 -0.12
CA ARG A 13 13.27 -3.77 0.78
C ARG A 13 13.50 -2.74 1.88
N ARG A 14 13.74 -3.17 3.08
CA ARG A 14 14.15 -2.43 4.29
C ARG A 14 13.10 -2.50 5.40
N ILE A 15 13.46 -1.96 6.55
CA ILE A 15 12.59 -1.84 7.71
C ILE A 15 11.82 -0.51 7.56
N PRO A 16 10.49 -0.55 7.36
CA PRO A 16 9.69 0.67 7.27
C PRO A 16 9.56 1.31 8.64
N GLN A 17 9.56 2.63 8.66
CA GLN A 17 9.23 3.42 9.84
C GLN A 17 7.95 4.20 9.56
N LEU A 18 6.94 3.99 10.37
CA LEU A 18 5.69 4.74 10.35
C LEU A 18 5.63 5.67 11.57
N TYR A 19 5.23 6.90 11.35
CA TYR A 19 5.01 7.86 12.42
C TYR A 19 3.56 7.74 12.90
N TYR A 20 3.33 7.85 14.22
CA TYR A 20 1.99 7.75 14.80
C TYR A 20 1.02 8.74 14.16
N GLY A 21 -0.24 8.37 14.06
CA GLY A 21 -1.29 9.18 13.45
C GLY A 21 -1.30 9.15 11.91
N THR A 22 -0.30 8.56 11.25
CA THR A 22 -0.32 8.36 9.79
C THR A 22 -1.52 7.50 9.38
N GLU A 23 -1.85 6.50 10.17
CA GLU A 23 -2.97 5.56 9.97
C GLU A 23 -4.35 6.20 10.05
N ILE A 24 -4.45 7.37 10.67
CA ILE A 24 -5.68 8.18 10.75
C ILE A 24 -5.56 9.51 10.01
N MET A 25 -4.52 9.65 9.18
CA MET A 25 -4.26 10.86 8.38
C MET A 25 -4.11 12.13 9.23
N MET A 26 -3.51 12.04 10.42
CA MET A 26 -3.17 13.24 11.19
C MET A 26 -2.36 14.21 10.34
N ASN A 27 -2.69 15.46 10.42
CA ASN A 27 -2.00 16.52 9.67
C ASN A 27 -1.56 17.66 10.59
N GLY A 28 -0.65 18.45 10.10
CA GLY A 28 -0.15 19.63 10.80
C GLY A 28 0.42 20.67 9.83
N ILE A 29 0.69 21.87 10.37
CA ILE A 29 1.22 22.99 9.60
C ILE A 29 2.67 23.22 10.02
N LYS A 30 3.61 22.72 9.23
CA LYS A 30 5.04 22.79 9.52
C LYS A 30 5.54 24.23 9.66
N SER A 31 5.01 25.18 8.88
CA SER A 31 5.39 26.59 8.94
C SER A 31 5.02 27.28 10.27
N LYS A 32 4.13 26.71 11.07
CA LYS A 32 3.80 27.23 12.39
C LYS A 32 4.81 26.81 13.45
N SER A 33 5.07 25.53 13.57
CA SER A 33 6.13 24.96 14.42
C SER A 33 6.17 23.44 14.31
N ASP A 34 7.21 22.83 14.90
CA ASP A 34 7.30 21.37 15.02
C ASP A 34 6.20 20.78 15.90
N GLY A 35 5.74 21.49 16.96
CA GLY A 35 4.63 21.07 17.78
C GLY A 35 3.31 20.95 17.00
N TYR A 36 3.11 21.79 15.99
CA TYR A 36 1.92 21.72 15.12
C TYR A 36 1.84 20.47 14.22
N VAL A 37 2.97 19.80 13.97
CA VAL A 37 3.02 18.54 13.23
C VAL A 37 3.20 17.32 14.14
N ARG A 38 3.36 17.54 15.45
CA ARG A 38 3.54 16.49 16.47
C ARG A 38 2.45 16.59 17.54
N LYS A 39 1.21 16.79 17.12
CA LYS A 39 0.03 16.88 17.99
C LYS A 39 -0.18 15.57 18.73
N ASP A 40 -0.85 15.65 19.86
CA ASP A 40 -1.33 14.47 20.58
C ASP A 40 -2.29 13.64 19.70
N PHE A 41 -2.27 12.34 19.92
CA PHE A 41 -3.19 11.45 19.22
C PHE A 41 -4.59 11.62 19.81
N PRO A 42 -5.65 11.87 18.99
CA PRO A 42 -7.00 12.10 19.48
C PRO A 42 -7.52 10.91 20.29
N GLY A 43 -7.91 11.16 21.54
CA GLY A 43 -8.34 10.13 22.49
C GLY A 43 -7.19 9.53 23.31
N GLY A 44 -5.98 10.11 23.25
CA GLY A 44 -4.83 9.69 24.05
C GLY A 44 -4.90 10.14 25.51
N TRP A 45 -5.72 11.16 25.82
CA TRP A 45 -5.85 11.75 27.14
C TRP A 45 -7.29 11.67 27.65
N ALA A 46 -7.46 11.66 28.98
CA ALA A 46 -8.76 11.47 29.61
C ALA A 46 -9.76 12.62 29.36
N ASP A 47 -9.26 13.81 29.04
CA ASP A 47 -10.05 15.02 28.77
C ASP A 47 -10.23 15.32 27.28
N ASP A 48 -9.77 14.43 26.41
CA ASP A 48 -9.97 14.55 24.97
C ASP A 48 -11.47 14.49 24.62
N LYS A 49 -11.93 15.49 23.86
CA LYS A 49 -13.32 15.59 23.40
C LYS A 49 -13.62 14.66 22.22
N GLU A 50 -12.58 14.25 21.51
CA GLU A 50 -12.66 13.39 20.33
C GLU A 50 -11.72 12.22 20.51
N THR A 51 -12.04 11.08 19.91
CA THR A 51 -11.16 9.92 19.92
C THR A 51 -11.04 9.31 18.52
N ALA A 52 -9.84 8.92 18.14
CA ALA A 52 -9.59 8.13 16.95
C ALA A 52 -9.19 6.68 17.28
N LEU A 53 -9.27 6.28 18.55
CA LEU A 53 -8.97 4.92 19.00
C LEU A 53 -10.04 3.92 18.55
N THR A 54 -11.30 4.35 18.44
CA THR A 54 -12.42 3.49 18.04
C THR A 54 -12.90 3.81 16.62
N ALA A 55 -13.62 2.88 16.00
CA ALA A 55 -14.16 3.05 14.64
C ALA A 55 -15.21 4.16 14.59
N GLU A 56 -16.00 4.31 15.66
CA GLU A 56 -17.06 5.30 15.82
C GLU A 56 -16.50 6.71 15.96
N GLY A 57 -15.34 6.84 16.62
CA GLY A 57 -14.67 8.12 16.82
C GLY A 57 -13.89 8.61 15.60
N ARG A 58 -13.62 7.72 14.62
CA ARG A 58 -12.95 8.07 13.37
C ARG A 58 -13.95 8.51 12.30
N SER A 59 -13.62 9.53 11.53
CA SER A 59 -14.35 9.86 10.30
C SER A 59 -14.26 8.71 9.28
N LYS A 60 -15.13 8.73 8.25
CA LYS A 60 -15.12 7.74 7.15
C LYS A 60 -13.73 7.64 6.49
N ILE A 61 -13.09 8.79 6.21
CA ILE A 61 -11.77 8.85 5.57
C ILE A 61 -10.69 8.27 6.49
N GLN A 62 -10.74 8.57 7.78
CA GLN A 62 -9.82 8.01 8.77
C GLN A 62 -10.00 6.49 8.91
N ASN A 63 -11.24 6.00 8.96
CA ASN A 63 -11.53 4.57 8.98
C ASN A 63 -11.02 3.86 7.73
N ASP A 64 -11.20 4.44 6.56
CA ASP A 64 -10.69 3.90 5.30
C ASP A 64 -9.16 3.83 5.28
N CYS A 65 -8.49 4.85 5.80
CA CYS A 65 -7.03 4.87 5.93
C CYS A 65 -6.55 3.84 6.99
N TYR A 66 -7.18 3.81 8.16
CA TYR A 66 -6.87 2.86 9.22
C TYR A 66 -7.03 1.41 8.75
N ASN A 67 -8.12 1.09 8.06
CA ASN A 67 -8.37 -0.25 7.55
C ASN A 67 -7.34 -0.67 6.49
N PHE A 68 -6.91 0.26 5.64
CA PHE A 68 -5.80 0.02 4.72
C PHE A 68 -4.51 -0.37 5.48
N TYR A 69 -4.11 0.42 6.49
CA TYR A 69 -2.92 0.10 7.29
C TYR A 69 -3.08 -1.20 8.05
N LYS A 70 -4.24 -1.44 8.66
CA LYS A 70 -4.55 -2.70 9.35
C LYS A 70 -4.38 -3.90 8.42
N THR A 71 -4.90 -3.83 7.20
CA THR A 71 -4.78 -4.90 6.21
C THR A 71 -3.33 -5.16 5.82
N ILE A 72 -2.62 -4.14 5.37
CA ILE A 72 -1.26 -4.32 4.83
C ILE A 72 -0.25 -4.68 5.94
N LEU A 73 -0.38 -4.14 7.14
CA LEU A 73 0.53 -4.44 8.26
C LEU A 73 0.31 -5.86 8.80
N ASN A 74 -0.94 -6.31 8.94
CA ASN A 74 -1.23 -7.68 9.36
C ASN A 74 -0.76 -8.69 8.30
N TRP A 75 -0.98 -8.42 7.03
CA TRP A 75 -0.47 -9.25 5.95
C TRP A 75 1.08 -9.28 5.93
N ARG A 76 1.72 -8.14 6.14
CA ARG A 76 3.19 -8.02 6.17
C ARG A 76 3.80 -8.80 7.34
N LYS A 77 3.10 -8.86 8.48
CA LYS A 77 3.57 -9.55 9.69
C LYS A 77 3.79 -11.04 9.39
N GLY A 78 5.04 -11.50 9.47
CA GLY A 78 5.40 -12.88 9.16
C GLY A 78 5.54 -13.20 7.67
N ASN A 79 5.34 -12.25 6.77
CA ASN A 79 5.53 -12.45 5.33
C ASN A 79 7.01 -12.45 4.96
N ASN A 80 7.58 -13.65 4.80
CA ASN A 80 9.00 -13.83 4.45
C ASN A 80 9.35 -13.27 3.06
N VAL A 81 8.41 -13.24 2.12
CA VAL A 81 8.64 -12.66 0.79
C VAL A 81 9.00 -11.19 0.91
N ILE A 82 8.30 -10.46 1.77
CA ILE A 82 8.57 -9.04 2.02
C ILE A 82 9.80 -8.85 2.91
N ALA A 83 9.96 -9.68 3.93
CA ALA A 83 11.05 -9.52 4.90
C ALA A 83 12.41 -9.89 4.31
N LYS A 84 12.51 -10.99 3.55
CA LYS A 84 13.77 -11.62 3.11
C LYS A 84 13.95 -11.64 1.58
N GLY A 85 12.86 -11.44 0.82
CA GLY A 85 12.85 -11.64 -0.63
C GLY A 85 13.78 -10.71 -1.39
N SER A 86 14.27 -11.19 -2.52
CA SER A 86 14.90 -10.37 -3.54
C SER A 86 13.88 -9.40 -4.15
N MET A 87 14.35 -8.41 -4.88
CA MET A 87 13.49 -7.41 -5.54
C MET A 87 13.91 -7.27 -7.00
N THR A 88 12.94 -7.44 -7.88
CA THR A 88 13.06 -7.16 -9.32
C THR A 88 12.18 -5.95 -9.63
N GLN A 89 12.75 -4.93 -10.26
CA GLN A 89 12.03 -3.72 -10.66
C GLN A 89 11.85 -3.71 -12.18
N PHE A 90 10.76 -3.10 -12.64
CA PHE A 90 10.46 -2.96 -14.06
C PHE A 90 10.46 -1.48 -14.46
N MET A 91 10.74 -1.24 -15.73
CA MET A 91 10.56 0.10 -16.29
C MET A 91 9.09 0.53 -16.19
N VAL A 92 8.87 1.80 -15.90
CA VAL A 92 7.52 2.37 -15.85
C VAL A 92 6.84 2.22 -17.21
N GLN A 93 5.63 1.68 -17.22
CA GLN A 93 4.79 1.49 -18.40
C GLN A 93 3.48 2.26 -18.21
N ASN A 94 3.14 3.17 -19.11
CA ASN A 94 1.91 3.95 -19.10
C ASN A 94 1.65 4.64 -17.73
N GLY A 95 2.71 5.13 -17.06
CA GLY A 95 2.61 5.73 -15.73
C GLY A 95 2.48 4.75 -14.56
N VAL A 96 2.51 3.45 -14.82
CA VAL A 96 2.51 2.41 -13.79
C VAL A 96 3.92 1.96 -13.48
N TYR A 97 4.30 2.10 -12.21
CA TYR A 97 5.52 1.51 -11.65
C TYR A 97 5.22 0.13 -11.09
N ALA A 98 6.01 -0.86 -11.46
CA ALA A 98 5.84 -2.23 -11.01
C ALA A 98 7.15 -2.84 -10.52
N TYR A 99 7.04 -3.73 -9.53
CA TYR A 99 8.15 -4.53 -9.03
C TYR A 99 7.66 -5.83 -8.40
N ALA A 100 8.53 -6.81 -8.31
CA ALA A 100 8.25 -8.08 -7.64
C ALA A 100 9.20 -8.31 -6.46
N ARG A 101 8.67 -8.95 -5.41
CA ARG A 101 9.44 -9.53 -4.31
C ARG A 101 9.37 -11.05 -4.43
N GLN A 102 10.50 -11.74 -4.23
CA GLN A 102 10.56 -13.19 -4.44
C GLN A 102 11.35 -13.87 -3.31
N TYR A 103 10.79 -14.93 -2.74
CA TYR A 103 11.42 -15.74 -1.71
C TYR A 103 10.88 -17.18 -1.74
N GLU A 104 11.77 -18.17 -1.84
CA GLU A 104 11.42 -19.60 -1.81
C GLU A 104 10.26 -19.97 -2.76
N GLY A 105 10.32 -19.48 -4.00
CA GLY A 105 9.32 -19.77 -5.04
C GLY A 105 8.02 -18.97 -4.92
N LYS A 106 7.80 -18.25 -3.83
CA LYS A 106 6.65 -17.34 -3.64
C LYS A 106 6.98 -15.96 -4.20
N ILE A 107 5.99 -15.31 -4.78
CA ILE A 107 6.12 -14.01 -5.41
C ILE A 107 5.03 -13.08 -4.90
N VAL A 108 5.41 -11.86 -4.57
CA VAL A 108 4.50 -10.73 -4.39
C VAL A 108 4.79 -9.73 -5.50
N PHE A 109 3.82 -9.49 -6.35
CA PHE A 109 3.90 -8.54 -7.47
C PHE A 109 3.14 -7.27 -7.10
N VAL A 110 3.81 -6.13 -7.13
CA VAL A 110 3.25 -4.83 -6.74
C VAL A 110 3.20 -3.92 -7.95
N MET A 111 2.05 -3.28 -8.15
CA MET A 111 1.83 -2.31 -9.23
C MET A 111 1.21 -1.03 -8.65
N LEU A 112 1.72 0.12 -9.08
CA LEU A 112 1.31 1.45 -8.62
C LEU A 112 0.98 2.32 -9.83
N ASN A 113 -0.29 2.67 -10.03
CA ASN A 113 -0.67 3.65 -11.05
C ASN A 113 -0.37 5.06 -10.55
N GLY A 114 0.71 5.67 -11.03
CA GLY A 114 1.13 7.04 -10.67
C GLY A 114 0.32 8.15 -11.34
N THR A 115 -0.69 7.83 -12.16
CA THR A 115 -1.49 8.81 -12.90
C THR A 115 -2.82 9.13 -12.22
N ASP A 116 -3.42 10.25 -12.55
CA ASP A 116 -4.75 10.67 -12.07
C ASP A 116 -5.90 10.14 -12.94
N SER A 117 -5.59 9.18 -13.82
CA SER A 117 -6.57 8.54 -14.70
C SER A 117 -6.43 7.02 -14.66
N GLU A 118 -7.49 6.34 -15.07
CA GLU A 118 -7.44 4.92 -15.39
C GLU A 118 -6.38 4.68 -16.48
N THR A 119 -5.66 3.58 -16.37
CA THR A 119 -4.65 3.19 -17.36
C THR A 119 -4.63 1.69 -17.58
N THR A 120 -4.19 1.29 -18.76
CA THR A 120 -4.05 -0.11 -19.14
C THR A 120 -2.57 -0.43 -19.36
N VAL A 121 -2.10 -1.52 -18.77
CA VAL A 121 -0.70 -1.94 -18.82
C VAL A 121 -0.57 -3.29 -19.49
N PRO A 122 0.20 -3.41 -20.59
CA PRO A 122 0.46 -4.70 -21.24
C PRO A 122 1.28 -5.62 -20.34
N LEU A 123 0.74 -6.79 -20.00
CA LEU A 123 1.39 -7.75 -19.10
C LEU A 123 2.62 -8.46 -19.73
N LYS A 124 2.82 -8.32 -21.02
CA LYS A 124 4.02 -8.84 -21.72
C LYS A 124 5.34 -8.35 -21.11
N PHE A 125 5.35 -7.16 -20.50
CA PHE A 125 6.53 -6.59 -19.86
C PHE A 125 6.92 -7.29 -18.54
N TYR A 126 6.03 -8.11 -17.98
CA TYR A 126 6.21 -8.78 -16.69
C TYR A 126 6.26 -10.31 -16.83
N LYS A 127 6.48 -10.84 -18.04
CA LYS A 127 6.47 -12.28 -18.33
C LYS A 127 7.43 -13.08 -17.47
N GLU A 128 8.60 -12.53 -17.11
CA GLU A 128 9.59 -13.21 -16.28
C GLU A 128 9.09 -13.49 -14.86
N ILE A 129 8.14 -12.68 -14.36
CA ILE A 129 7.52 -12.83 -13.04
C ILE A 129 6.21 -13.62 -13.14
N LEU A 130 5.36 -13.27 -14.08
CA LEU A 130 4.04 -13.88 -14.23
C LEU A 130 4.13 -15.33 -14.76
N LYS A 131 5.12 -15.61 -15.64
CA LYS A 131 5.31 -16.95 -16.26
C LYS A 131 3.98 -17.53 -16.78
N ASP A 132 3.59 -18.70 -16.28
CA ASP A 132 2.36 -19.41 -16.65
C ASP A 132 1.16 -19.09 -15.75
N LYS A 133 1.34 -18.18 -14.80
CA LYS A 133 0.28 -17.82 -13.88
C LYS A 133 -0.86 -17.12 -14.62
N LYS A 134 -2.08 -17.54 -14.35
CA LYS A 134 -3.30 -16.97 -14.95
C LYS A 134 -3.98 -15.97 -14.06
N GLN A 135 -3.64 -15.98 -12.76
CA GLN A 135 -4.26 -15.12 -11.77
C GLN A 135 -3.38 -14.97 -10.53
N GLY A 136 -3.69 -13.97 -9.71
CA GLY A 136 -3.14 -13.77 -8.38
C GLY A 136 -4.18 -13.15 -7.46
N LYS A 137 -3.89 -13.09 -6.17
CA LYS A 137 -4.80 -12.49 -5.17
C LYS A 137 -4.29 -11.12 -4.74
N ASP A 138 -5.08 -10.08 -4.97
CA ASP A 138 -4.79 -8.76 -4.42
C ASP A 138 -5.08 -8.71 -2.92
N ILE A 139 -4.08 -8.31 -2.15
CA ILE A 139 -4.13 -8.27 -0.68
C ILE A 139 -5.00 -7.14 -0.16
N LEU A 140 -5.04 -6.01 -0.88
CA LEU A 140 -5.76 -4.82 -0.44
C LEU A 140 -7.28 -4.99 -0.58
N SER A 141 -7.72 -5.54 -1.69
CA SER A 141 -9.14 -5.75 -1.97
C SER A 141 -9.64 -7.17 -1.66
N GLY A 142 -8.73 -8.14 -1.53
CA GLY A 142 -9.03 -9.57 -1.42
C GLY A 142 -9.51 -10.22 -2.72
N LYS A 143 -9.57 -9.45 -3.81
CA LYS A 143 -10.05 -9.92 -5.12
C LYS A 143 -9.01 -10.75 -5.86
N THR A 144 -9.49 -11.65 -6.71
CA THR A 144 -8.66 -12.33 -7.71
C THR A 144 -8.44 -11.42 -8.90
N ILE A 145 -7.18 -11.22 -9.26
CA ILE A 145 -6.75 -10.49 -10.44
C ILE A 145 -6.39 -11.50 -11.53
N LEU A 146 -7.08 -11.42 -12.66
CA LEU A 146 -6.82 -12.28 -13.81
C LEU A 146 -5.71 -11.67 -14.68
N PHE A 147 -4.80 -12.50 -15.16
CA PHE A 147 -3.71 -12.10 -16.06
C PHE A 147 -4.03 -12.51 -17.47
N GLU A 148 -4.59 -11.58 -18.21
CA GLU A 148 -4.85 -11.69 -19.66
C GLU A 148 -3.69 -11.08 -20.45
N LYS A 149 -3.98 -10.38 -21.55
CA LYS A 149 -2.96 -9.64 -22.32
C LYS A 149 -2.55 -8.34 -21.63
N GLU A 150 -3.50 -7.72 -20.95
CA GLU A 150 -3.39 -6.40 -20.35
C GLU A 150 -4.07 -6.39 -18.99
N LEU A 151 -3.65 -5.48 -18.11
CA LEU A 151 -4.27 -5.20 -16.83
C LEU A 151 -4.71 -3.74 -16.77
N LYS A 152 -5.97 -3.54 -16.43
CA LYS A 152 -6.57 -2.24 -16.20
C LYS A 152 -6.41 -1.84 -14.75
N MET A 153 -5.99 -0.61 -14.50
CA MET A 153 -5.81 -0.04 -13.17
C MET A 153 -6.54 1.30 -13.06
N GLU A 154 -7.27 1.49 -11.99
CA GLU A 154 -7.92 2.76 -11.69
C GLU A 154 -6.90 3.88 -11.37
N ALA A 155 -7.36 5.14 -11.43
CA ALA A 155 -6.55 6.29 -11.05
C ALA A 155 -5.96 6.11 -9.64
N ARG A 156 -4.65 6.30 -9.51
CA ARG A 156 -3.93 6.18 -8.23
C ARG A 156 -4.09 4.83 -7.52
N GLU A 157 -4.49 3.79 -8.23
CA GLU A 157 -4.62 2.45 -7.66
C GLU A 157 -3.27 1.84 -7.29
N SER A 158 -3.29 1.05 -6.24
CA SER A 158 -2.18 0.18 -5.81
C SER A 158 -2.68 -1.26 -5.75
N LEU A 159 -1.96 -2.17 -6.37
CA LEU A 159 -2.20 -3.61 -6.28
C LEU A 159 -1.01 -4.28 -5.61
N ILE A 160 -1.30 -5.20 -4.68
CA ILE A 160 -0.32 -6.07 -4.02
C ILE A 160 -0.77 -7.50 -4.26
N ILE A 161 -0.20 -8.16 -5.25
CA ILE A 161 -0.70 -9.42 -5.78
C ILE A 161 0.20 -10.57 -5.33
N GLU A 162 -0.34 -11.52 -4.59
CA GLU A 162 0.31 -12.81 -4.30
C GLU A 162 0.11 -13.76 -5.47
N LEU A 163 1.24 -14.39 -5.90
CA LEU A 163 1.31 -15.29 -7.07
C LEU A 163 1.68 -16.72 -6.68
#